data_6cf3425dcdfb2207d5d00a308d70a542
#
_entry.id   6cf3425dcdfb2207d5d00a308d70a542
#
_cell.length_a   1.000
_cell.length_b   1.000
_cell.length_c   1.000
_cell.angle_alpha   90.00
_cell.angle_beta   90.00
_cell.angle_gamma   90.00
#
_symmetry.space_group_name_H-M   'P 1'
#
loop_
_entity.id
_entity.type
_entity.pdbx_description
1 polymer ?
#
loop_
_entity_poly.entity_id
_entity_poly.type
_entity_poly.pdbx_seq_one_letter_code
_entity_poly.pdbx_strand_id
1 'polypeptide(L)'
;QLSDYRISCVGTALKLYNEMGEKIYCESLRIIVAAWDGKPDSFRASVLRGMMHFVELYHGEFSEERLVRALGSVHPMEIYRVGRDNPAKLPGWKKYVFPIYMAYNGKGRKDALPMKF
;
A
#
# COMPACT_ATOMS: atom_id res chain seq x y z
N GLN A 1 -16.44 8.52 4.67
CA GLN A 1 -16.70 7.97 6.00
C GLN A 1 -16.37 6.49 6.08
N LEU A 2 -15.98 6.06 7.25
CA LEU A 2 -15.68 4.65 7.46
C LEU A 2 -16.89 3.76 7.23
N SER A 3 -18.09 4.28 7.45
CA SER A 3 -19.33 3.53 7.23
C SER A 3 -19.55 3.18 5.76
N ASP A 4 -18.89 3.89 4.85
CA ASP A 4 -18.99 3.62 3.42
C ASP A 4 -18.03 2.52 2.99
N TYR A 5 -17.12 2.13 3.89
CA TYR A 5 -16.16 1.07 3.59
C TYR A 5 -16.71 -0.25 4.07
N ARG A 6 -16.27 -1.31 3.43
CA ARG A 6 -16.75 -2.64 3.76
C ARG A 6 -16.29 -3.05 5.15
N ILE A 7 -17.12 -3.82 5.82
CA ILE A 7 -16.80 -4.37 7.14
C ILE A 7 -15.44 -5.08 7.12
N SER A 8 -15.14 -5.79 6.02
CA SER A 8 -13.87 -6.48 5.86
C SER A 8 -12.67 -5.53 5.94
N CYS A 9 -12.84 -4.29 5.50
CA CYS A 9 -11.77 -3.31 5.58
C CYS A 9 -11.50 -2.90 7.03
N VAL A 10 -12.56 -2.69 7.80
CA VAL A 10 -12.43 -2.34 9.22
C VAL A 10 -11.76 -3.47 9.99
N GLY A 11 -12.19 -4.69 9.76
CA GLY A 11 -11.60 -5.86 10.43
C GLY A 11 -10.13 -6.05 10.07
N THR A 12 -9.80 -5.86 8.80
CA THR A 12 -8.42 -5.94 8.33
C THR A 12 -7.57 -4.82 8.95
N ALA A 13 -8.11 -3.61 9.01
CA ALA A 13 -7.40 -2.48 9.60
C ALA A 13 -7.06 -2.73 11.06
N LEU A 14 -8.03 -3.23 11.82
CA LEU A 14 -7.82 -3.53 13.24
C LEU A 14 -6.77 -4.62 13.42
N LYS A 15 -6.86 -5.67 12.62
CA LYS A 15 -5.90 -6.77 12.69
C LYS A 15 -4.48 -6.28 12.39
N LEU A 16 -4.32 -5.50 11.33
CA LEU A 16 -3.01 -4.97 10.94
C LEU A 16 -2.47 -3.99 11.99
N TYR A 17 -3.35 -3.16 12.54
CA TYR A 17 -2.97 -2.25 13.62
C TYR A 17 -2.41 -3.04 14.80
N ASN A 18 -3.08 -4.10 15.20
CA ASN A 18 -2.64 -4.92 16.32
C ASN A 18 -1.33 -5.67 16.02
N GLU A 19 -1.14 -6.09 14.78
CA GLU A 19 0.06 -6.84 14.39
C GLU A 19 1.28 -5.94 14.20
N MET A 20 1.10 -4.77 13.58
CA MET A 20 2.23 -3.92 13.16
C MET A 20 2.41 -2.67 14.00
N GLY A 21 1.39 -2.30 14.77
CA GLY A 21 1.46 -1.17 15.67
C GLY A 21 0.96 0.14 15.09
N GLU A 22 0.76 1.09 15.99
CA GLU A 22 0.16 2.39 15.71
C GLU A 22 1.00 3.20 14.72
N LYS A 23 2.31 3.17 14.86
CA LYS A 23 3.20 4.01 14.05
C LYS A 23 3.12 3.64 12.57
N ILE A 24 3.19 2.36 12.26
CA ILE A 24 3.09 1.87 10.88
C ILE A 24 1.69 2.16 10.33
N TYR A 25 0.67 1.95 11.14
CA TYR A 25 -0.71 2.20 10.75
C TYR A 25 -0.93 3.67 10.39
N CYS A 26 -0.54 4.58 11.28
CA CYS A 26 -0.74 6.02 11.06
C CYS A 26 0.08 6.52 9.87
N GLU A 27 1.32 6.06 9.73
CA GLU A 27 2.15 6.42 8.60
C GLU A 27 1.54 5.97 7.29
N SER A 28 1.02 4.75 7.26
CA SER A 28 0.37 4.19 6.07
C SER A 28 -0.88 4.98 5.69
N LEU A 29 -1.72 5.33 6.68
CA LEU A 29 -2.92 6.14 6.42
C LEU A 29 -2.55 7.51 5.89
N ARG A 30 -1.52 8.14 6.46
CA ARG A 30 -1.06 9.46 6.02
C ARG A 30 -0.65 9.41 4.55
N ILE A 31 0.08 8.38 4.16
CA ILE A 31 0.51 8.21 2.78
C ILE A 31 -0.68 7.99 1.84
N ILE A 32 -1.62 7.14 2.23
CA ILE A 32 -2.82 6.88 1.44
C ILE A 32 -3.62 8.15 1.21
N VAL A 33 -3.85 8.92 2.27
CA VAL A 33 -4.59 10.18 2.17
C VAL A 33 -3.84 11.18 1.29
N ALA A 34 -2.54 11.31 1.48
CA ALA A 34 -1.73 12.24 0.69
C ALA A 34 -1.70 11.85 -0.79
N ALA A 35 -1.65 10.55 -1.09
CA ALA A 35 -1.58 10.08 -2.48
C ALA A 35 -2.90 10.21 -3.22
N TRP A 36 -4.01 9.88 -2.55
CA TRP A 36 -5.29 9.73 -3.24
C TRP A 36 -6.39 10.67 -2.77
N ASP A 37 -6.15 11.45 -1.74
CA ASP A 37 -7.03 12.51 -1.26
C ASP A 37 -8.50 12.09 -1.19
N GLY A 38 -8.75 10.95 -0.57
CA GLY A 38 -10.11 10.47 -0.35
C GLY A 38 -10.80 9.84 -1.54
N LYS A 39 -10.07 9.51 -2.60
CA LYS A 39 -10.66 8.81 -3.74
C LYS A 39 -11.32 7.51 -3.29
N PRO A 40 -12.43 7.13 -3.92
CA PRO A 40 -13.03 5.83 -3.66
C PRO A 40 -12.00 4.72 -3.82
N ASP A 41 -12.14 3.68 -3.04
CA ASP A 41 -11.28 2.49 -3.05
C ASP A 41 -9.88 2.71 -2.48
N SER A 42 -9.51 3.94 -2.08
CA SER A 42 -8.19 4.19 -1.50
C SER A 42 -7.99 3.46 -0.17
N PHE A 43 -9.08 3.17 0.53
CA PHE A 43 -9.02 2.46 1.82
C PHE A 43 -9.49 1.01 1.72
N ARG A 44 -9.43 0.40 0.54
CA ARG A 44 -9.70 -1.03 0.43
C ARG A 44 -8.75 -1.82 1.32
N ALA A 45 -9.25 -2.93 1.85
CA ALA A 45 -8.44 -3.81 2.71
C ALA A 45 -7.12 -4.21 2.03
N SER A 46 -7.17 -4.50 0.73
CA SER A 46 -5.98 -4.88 -0.02
C SER A 46 -4.97 -3.75 -0.15
N VAL A 47 -5.44 -2.52 -0.35
CA VAL A 47 -4.56 -1.35 -0.45
C VAL A 47 -3.92 -1.08 0.89
N LEU A 48 -4.70 -1.08 1.96
CA LEU A 48 -4.18 -0.86 3.31
C LEU A 48 -3.16 -1.93 3.69
N ARG A 49 -3.48 -3.19 3.40
CA ARG A 49 -2.57 -4.31 3.69
C ARG A 49 -1.25 -4.14 2.95
N GLY A 50 -1.33 -3.87 1.66
CA GLY A 50 -0.13 -3.66 0.85
C GLY A 50 0.70 -2.50 1.36
N MET A 51 0.04 -1.39 1.69
CA MET A 51 0.73 -0.19 2.17
C MET A 51 1.42 -0.43 3.51
N MET A 52 0.74 -1.04 4.46
CA MET A 52 1.32 -1.28 5.78
C MET A 52 2.52 -2.22 5.70
N HIS A 53 2.43 -3.28 4.90
CA HIS A 53 3.57 -4.17 4.71
C HIS A 53 4.71 -3.48 3.97
N PHE A 54 4.41 -2.63 2.99
CA PHE A 54 5.44 -1.87 2.29
C PHE A 54 6.18 -0.94 3.25
N VAL A 55 5.44 -0.18 4.05
CA VAL A 55 6.03 0.75 5.02
C VAL A 55 6.91 0.00 6.02
N GLU A 56 6.44 -1.14 6.50
CA GLU A 56 7.21 -1.94 7.46
C GLU A 56 8.49 -2.49 6.83
N LEU A 57 8.38 -3.05 5.63
CA LEU A 57 9.53 -3.66 4.95
C LEU A 57 10.63 -2.65 4.60
N TYR A 58 10.22 -1.45 4.20
CA TYR A 58 11.16 -0.44 3.69
C TYR A 58 11.29 0.76 4.63
N HIS A 59 10.99 0.57 5.89
CA HIS A 59 11.04 1.65 6.87
C HIS A 59 12.42 2.32 6.87
N GLY A 60 12.44 3.63 6.67
CA GLY A 60 13.67 4.39 6.62
C GLY A 60 14.45 4.31 5.30
N GLU A 61 13.96 3.50 4.35
CA GLU A 61 14.66 3.29 3.08
C GLU A 61 13.96 3.91 1.89
N PHE A 62 12.75 4.42 2.06
CA PHE A 62 12.01 5.02 0.96
C PHE A 62 11.71 6.49 1.23
N SER A 63 11.53 7.25 0.15
CA SER A 63 11.09 8.64 0.24
C SER A 63 9.56 8.68 0.24
N GLU A 64 8.98 9.20 1.32
CA GLU A 64 7.52 9.33 1.42
C GLU A 64 6.98 10.22 0.31
N GLU A 65 7.66 11.34 0.03
CA GLU A 65 7.26 12.27 -1.02
C GLU A 65 7.24 11.59 -2.38
N ARG A 66 8.25 10.81 -2.69
CA ARG A 66 8.33 10.08 -3.96
C ARG A 66 7.24 9.03 -4.05
N LEU A 67 6.96 8.33 -2.94
CA LEU A 67 5.90 7.32 -2.90
C LEU A 67 4.53 7.95 -3.13
N VAL A 68 4.25 9.06 -2.45
CA VAL A 68 2.99 9.78 -2.61
C VAL A 68 2.79 10.20 -4.07
N ARG A 69 3.85 10.74 -4.67
CA ARG A 69 3.79 11.20 -6.07
C ARG A 69 3.57 10.03 -7.02
N ALA A 70 4.25 8.93 -6.80
CA ALA A 70 4.12 7.75 -7.64
C ALA A 70 2.72 7.15 -7.55
N LEU A 71 2.19 7.03 -6.33
CA LEU A 71 0.86 6.47 -6.11
C LEU A 71 -0.24 7.40 -6.61
N GLY A 72 0.00 8.71 -6.55
CA GLY A 72 -0.98 9.69 -7.03
C GLY A 72 -1.29 9.57 -8.51
N SER A 73 -0.39 8.99 -9.29
CA SER A 73 -0.61 8.76 -10.73
C SER A 73 -1.22 7.39 -11.02
N VAL A 74 -1.51 6.59 -9.99
CA VAL A 74 -2.08 5.25 -10.12
C VAL A 74 -3.43 5.24 -9.40
N HIS A 75 -4.47 4.70 -10.04
CA HIS A 75 -5.76 4.58 -9.38
C HIS A 75 -5.68 3.50 -8.29
N PRO A 76 -6.31 3.72 -7.10
CA PRO A 76 -6.26 2.70 -6.03
C PRO A 76 -6.72 1.32 -6.47
N MET A 77 -7.71 1.26 -7.38
CA MET A 77 -8.20 -0.01 -7.92
C MET A 77 -7.12 -0.77 -8.69
N GLU A 78 -6.13 -0.07 -9.23
CA GLU A 78 -5.05 -0.73 -9.95
C GLU A 78 -4.19 -1.55 -8.98
N ILE A 79 -3.98 -1.04 -7.77
CA ILE A 79 -3.29 -1.79 -6.71
C ILE A 79 -4.03 -3.09 -6.44
N TYR A 80 -5.35 -3.01 -6.32
CA TYR A 80 -6.18 -4.19 -6.09
C TYR A 80 -6.12 -5.16 -7.27
N ARG A 81 -6.25 -4.65 -8.50
CA ARG A 81 -6.25 -5.50 -9.70
C ARG A 81 -4.94 -6.25 -9.87
N VAL A 82 -3.83 -5.55 -9.74
CA VAL A 82 -2.51 -6.18 -9.88
C VAL A 82 -2.29 -7.21 -8.79
N GLY A 83 -2.70 -6.89 -7.55
CA GLY A 83 -2.60 -7.85 -6.46
C GLY A 83 -3.46 -9.09 -6.70
N ARG A 84 -4.71 -8.88 -7.16
CA ARG A 84 -5.62 -9.99 -7.47
C ARG A 84 -5.06 -10.89 -8.58
N ASP A 85 -4.58 -10.26 -9.65
CA ASP A 85 -4.04 -10.99 -10.80
C ASP A 85 -2.71 -11.66 -10.47
N ASN A 86 -1.99 -11.09 -9.52
CA ASN A 86 -0.76 -11.66 -8.96
C ASN A 86 0.23 -12.12 -10.05
N PRO A 87 0.69 -11.20 -10.93
CA PRO A 87 1.56 -11.61 -12.06
C PRO A 87 2.89 -12.20 -11.60
N ALA A 88 3.37 -11.81 -10.43
CA ALA A 88 4.62 -12.33 -9.89
C ALA A 88 4.44 -13.61 -9.07
N LYS A 89 3.20 -14.10 -8.96
CA LYS A 89 2.85 -15.34 -8.25
C LYS A 89 3.35 -15.34 -6.80
N LEU A 90 3.07 -14.25 -6.10
CA LEU A 90 3.50 -14.07 -4.71
C LEU A 90 2.41 -14.56 -3.76
N PRO A 91 2.77 -15.19 -2.64
CA PRO A 91 1.78 -15.68 -1.68
C PRO A 91 1.30 -14.58 -0.73
N GLY A 92 0.04 -14.72 -0.28
CA GLY A 92 -0.50 -13.91 0.81
C GLY A 92 -0.47 -12.41 0.52
N TRP A 93 -0.07 -11.64 1.52
CA TRP A 93 -0.05 -10.18 1.44
C TRP A 93 0.98 -9.64 0.45
N LYS A 94 1.98 -10.39 0.11
CA LYS A 94 3.07 -9.96 -0.76
C LYS A 94 2.57 -9.53 -2.13
N LYS A 95 1.49 -10.14 -2.62
CA LYS A 95 0.91 -9.77 -3.91
C LYS A 95 0.35 -8.34 -3.93
N TYR A 96 0.00 -7.79 -2.77
CA TYR A 96 -0.49 -6.42 -2.68
C TYR A 96 0.63 -5.41 -2.40
N VAL A 97 1.77 -5.86 -1.91
CA VAL A 97 2.97 -5.02 -1.82
C VAL A 97 3.55 -4.79 -3.21
N PHE A 98 3.47 -5.80 -4.07
CA PHE A 98 4.09 -5.77 -5.40
C PHE A 98 3.69 -4.55 -6.23
N PRO A 99 2.39 -4.22 -6.40
CA PRO A 99 2.02 -3.04 -7.21
C PRO A 99 2.52 -1.73 -6.62
N ILE A 100 2.57 -1.61 -5.30
CA ILE A 100 3.10 -0.41 -4.64
C ILE A 100 4.61 -0.31 -4.88
N TYR A 101 5.31 -1.40 -4.72
CA TYR A 101 6.73 -1.53 -5.00
C TYR A 101 7.06 -1.14 -6.44
N MET A 102 6.28 -1.66 -7.39
CA MET A 102 6.50 -1.35 -8.81
C MET A 102 6.23 0.12 -9.12
N ALA A 103 5.18 0.69 -8.53
CA ALA A 103 4.87 2.10 -8.71
C ALA A 103 6.01 2.98 -8.19
N TYR A 104 6.51 2.67 -7.00
CA TYR A 104 7.60 3.44 -6.40
C TYR A 104 8.86 3.40 -7.24
N ASN A 105 9.26 2.20 -7.65
CA ASN A 105 10.51 2.04 -8.40
C ASN A 105 10.47 2.63 -9.80
N GLY A 106 9.30 2.59 -10.44
CA GLY A 106 9.20 3.02 -11.84
C GLY A 106 10.08 2.18 -12.73
N LYS A 107 10.54 2.75 -13.82
CA LYS A 107 11.38 2.05 -14.79
C LYS A 107 12.81 2.55 -14.71
N GLY A 108 13.75 1.64 -14.46
CA GLY A 108 15.18 1.91 -14.61
C GLY A 108 15.77 2.98 -13.71
N ARG A 109 15.24 3.16 -12.51
CA ARG A 109 15.75 4.17 -11.58
C ARG A 109 16.94 3.63 -10.81
N LYS A 110 17.95 4.51 -10.62
CA LYS A 110 19.16 4.12 -9.88
C LYS A 110 18.91 3.88 -8.40
N ASP A 111 17.93 4.59 -7.84
CA ASP A 111 17.60 4.51 -6.42
C ASP A 111 16.40 3.60 -6.15
N ALA A 112 16.21 2.61 -7.01
CA ALA A 112 15.15 1.64 -6.85
C ALA A 112 15.38 0.80 -5.59
N LEU A 113 14.27 0.46 -4.93
CA LEU A 113 14.33 -0.39 -3.75
C LEU A 113 14.55 -1.85 -4.16
N PRO A 114 15.33 -2.61 -3.37
CA PRO A 114 15.45 -4.04 -3.62
C PRO A 114 14.18 -4.77 -3.23
N MET A 115 13.91 -5.90 -3.86
CA MET A 115 12.75 -6.70 -3.53
C MET A 115 13.01 -7.48 -2.25
N LYS A 116 12.21 -7.20 -1.20
CA LYS A 116 12.36 -7.83 0.12
C LYS A 116 11.26 -8.82 0.45
N PHE A 117 10.51 -9.24 -0.54
CA PHE A 117 9.34 -10.08 -0.29
C PHE A 117 9.17 -11.20 -1.32
#